data_6b95ade4700c81ec341292dce0bebb91
#
_entry.id   6b95ade4700c81ec341292dce0bebb91
#
_cell.length_a   1.000
_cell.length_b   1.000
_cell.length_c   1.000
_cell.angle_alpha   90.00
_cell.angle_beta   90.00
_cell.angle_gamma   90.00
#
_symmetry.space_group_name_H-M   'P 1'
#
loop_
_entity.id
_entity.type
_entity.pdbx_description
1 polymer ?
#
loop_
_entity_poly.entity_id
_entity_poly.type
_entity_poly.pdbx_seq_one_letter_code
_entity_poly.pdbx_strand_id
1 'polypeptide(L)'
;MMQLQVKILITINQVSEYYLTHDLPNKLIIRKLNDNIKRIYKDEQANRRIIIAQVKTLLSETCPYWVIKTDIKRFYESIDRDRIISKFHDDSLLSYHSMHLLKKVFSNPTLSGTSGVPRGMNISATLSEIYMRKFDKWIRRVEGVYYYARFVDDIIIFSNSLANCISLIANLDSKLSDLAEGLKINNLKTELYDGKTLKAINIQNGKVLAKSKKLEYLGYSFIKEKEQINVPVPKTFKNVEKLKYTIENKFSTFLPDKIPYLEFNAIQSSKDNTLKVTIAEKKLKKIKTRIVKALFDFSKNKDFILLEKRVKFLTGNYSIRKSEEGNDLRAGIYYNYLQVNDLKVFDELNSFFRKSIYSKRVS
;
A
#
# COMPACT_ATOMS: atom_id res chain seq x y z
N MET A 1 35.74 39.08 5.44
CA MET A 1 35.26 37.71 5.66
C MET A 1 34.87 37.10 4.33
N MET A 2 35.75 36.29 3.72
CA MET A 2 35.42 35.51 2.52
C MET A 2 34.43 34.41 2.92
N GLN A 3 33.14 34.54 2.53
CA GLN A 3 32.19 33.44 2.60
C GLN A 3 32.64 32.39 1.58
N LEU A 4 33.19 31.28 2.08
CA LEU A 4 33.35 30.06 1.31
C LEU A 4 31.95 29.60 0.85
N GLN A 5 31.57 29.97 -0.37
CA GLN A 5 30.41 29.38 -1.04
C GLN A 5 30.75 27.92 -1.36
N VAL A 6 30.42 27.02 -0.44
CA VAL A 6 30.49 25.58 -0.71
C VAL A 6 29.50 25.28 -1.84
N LYS A 7 30.03 25.06 -3.02
CA LYS A 7 29.23 24.68 -4.20
C LYS A 7 28.72 23.26 -4.01
N ILE A 8 27.56 23.10 -3.37
CA ILE A 8 26.92 21.80 -3.20
C ILE A 8 26.43 21.33 -4.58
N LEU A 9 27.10 20.34 -5.16
CA LEU A 9 26.69 19.68 -6.40
C LEU A 9 25.83 18.46 -6.05
N ILE A 10 24.54 18.51 -6.33
CA ILE A 10 23.65 17.36 -6.11
C ILE A 10 23.64 16.51 -7.38
N THR A 11 24.16 15.26 -7.28
CA THR A 11 24.16 14.31 -8.38
C THR A 11 22.96 13.38 -8.27
N ILE A 12 22.13 13.33 -9.30
CA ILE A 12 20.96 12.46 -9.42
C ILE A 12 21.14 11.62 -10.67
N ASN A 13 20.98 10.31 -10.56
CA ASN A 13 21.03 9.38 -11.68
C ASN A 13 19.65 8.77 -11.90
N GLN A 14 19.28 8.60 -13.15
CA GLN A 14 18.06 7.91 -13.53
C GLN A 14 18.35 6.43 -13.77
N VAL A 15 17.57 5.56 -13.11
CA VAL A 15 17.61 4.11 -13.31
C VAL A 15 16.19 3.65 -13.63
N SER A 16 15.90 3.40 -14.91
CA SER A 16 14.56 3.14 -15.41
C SER A 16 13.60 4.31 -15.08
N GLU A 17 12.53 4.07 -14.36
CA GLU A 17 11.55 5.08 -13.93
C GLU A 17 11.91 5.76 -12.59
N TYR A 18 13.06 5.42 -11.98
CA TYR A 18 13.46 5.90 -10.65
C TYR A 18 14.66 6.82 -10.72
N TYR A 19 14.70 7.80 -9.82
CA TYR A 19 15.80 8.71 -9.64
C TYR A 19 16.48 8.44 -8.30
N LEU A 20 17.78 8.28 -8.31
CA LEU A 20 18.56 7.89 -7.14
C LEU A 20 19.78 8.80 -6.99
N THR A 21 20.14 9.10 -5.76
CA THR A 21 21.44 9.68 -5.41
C THR A 21 22.38 8.54 -4.99
N HIS A 22 23.53 8.42 -5.64
CA HIS A 22 24.46 7.32 -5.38
C HIS A 22 25.45 7.62 -4.27
N ASP A 23 25.92 8.84 -4.19
CA ASP A 23 26.90 9.25 -3.21
C ASP A 23 26.25 9.52 -1.82
N LEU A 24 26.99 9.19 -0.79
CA LEU A 24 26.54 9.30 0.60
C LEU A 24 26.24 10.76 1.01
N PRO A 25 27.07 11.78 0.68
CA PRO A 25 26.79 13.17 1.02
C PRO A 25 25.43 13.66 0.49
N ASN A 26 25.13 13.43 -0.78
CA ASN A 26 23.86 13.83 -1.38
C ASN A 26 22.67 13.12 -0.76
N LYS A 27 22.81 11.83 -0.41
CA LYS A 27 21.77 11.10 0.33
C LYS A 27 21.49 11.74 1.68
N LEU A 28 22.52 12.14 2.42
CA LEU A 28 22.37 12.78 3.73
C LEU A 28 21.73 14.16 3.61
N ILE A 29 22.14 14.96 2.63
CA ILE A 29 21.56 16.29 2.37
C ILE A 29 20.05 16.16 2.06
N ILE A 30 19.67 15.26 1.15
CA ILE A 30 18.26 15.06 0.80
C ILE A 30 17.45 14.51 1.97
N ARG A 31 18.03 13.60 2.78
CA ARG A 31 17.39 13.13 4.01
C ARG A 31 17.16 14.29 4.98
N LYS A 32 18.18 15.10 5.23
CA LYS A 32 18.06 16.25 6.13
C LYS A 32 17.03 17.26 5.65
N LEU A 33 17.01 17.55 4.34
CA LEU A 33 15.97 18.39 3.75
C LEU A 33 14.57 17.82 3.95
N ASN A 34 14.41 16.51 3.70
CA ASN A 34 13.14 15.81 3.91
C ASN A 34 12.68 15.87 5.37
N ASP A 35 13.61 15.65 6.32
CA ASP A 35 13.32 15.70 7.75
C ASP A 35 12.92 17.11 8.20
N ASN A 36 13.56 18.16 7.68
CA ASN A 36 13.19 19.54 7.93
C ASN A 36 11.76 19.81 7.45
N ILE A 37 11.41 19.40 6.23
CA ILE A 37 10.07 19.58 5.66
C ILE A 37 9.03 18.82 6.49
N LYS A 38 9.27 17.56 6.82
CA LYS A 38 8.37 16.74 7.65
C LYS A 38 8.09 17.38 9.00
N ARG A 39 9.14 17.86 9.68
CA ARG A 39 9.01 18.48 11.00
C ARG A 39 8.17 19.76 10.95
N ILE A 40 8.34 20.58 9.92
CA ILE A 40 7.61 21.84 9.75
C ILE A 40 6.15 21.59 9.40
N TYR A 41 5.92 20.72 8.42
CA TYR A 41 4.57 20.45 7.92
C TYR A 41 3.82 19.40 8.73
N LYS A 42 4.45 18.77 9.73
CA LYS A 42 3.86 17.70 10.55
C LYS A 42 3.16 16.65 9.67
N ASP A 43 3.90 16.19 8.64
CA ASP A 43 3.35 15.31 7.66
C ASP A 43 3.44 13.86 8.15
N GLU A 44 2.29 13.25 8.39
CA GLU A 44 2.17 11.84 8.71
C GLU A 44 1.82 11.09 7.43
N GLN A 45 2.76 10.32 6.92
CA GLN A 45 2.49 9.44 5.80
C GLN A 45 1.44 8.40 6.19
N ALA A 46 0.48 8.18 5.30
CA ALA A 46 -0.57 7.21 5.51
C ALA A 46 -0.01 5.81 5.79
N ASN A 47 -0.44 5.20 6.87
CA ASN A 47 -0.02 3.87 7.25
C ASN A 47 -0.92 2.82 6.60
N ARG A 48 -0.36 2.06 5.62
CA ARG A 48 -1.08 1.01 4.90
C ARG A 48 -1.79 0.01 5.82
N ARG A 49 -1.17 -0.36 6.96
CA ARG A 49 -1.75 -1.33 7.89
C ARG A 49 -2.99 -0.79 8.58
N ILE A 50 -2.93 0.47 9.03
CA ILE A 50 -4.06 1.15 9.67
C ILE A 50 -5.21 1.27 8.67
N ILE A 51 -4.92 1.74 7.45
CA ILE A 51 -5.93 1.86 6.39
C ILE A 51 -6.62 0.51 6.14
N ILE A 52 -5.86 -0.58 5.96
CA ILE A 52 -6.43 -1.89 5.68
C ILE A 52 -7.25 -2.42 6.86
N ALA A 53 -6.81 -2.20 8.11
CA ALA A 53 -7.58 -2.58 9.29
C ALA A 53 -8.93 -1.84 9.33
N GLN A 54 -8.92 -0.51 9.11
CA GLN A 54 -10.13 0.29 9.04
C GLN A 54 -11.05 -0.13 7.89
N VAL A 55 -10.51 -0.33 6.70
CA VAL A 55 -11.27 -0.82 5.53
C VAL A 55 -11.91 -2.17 5.83
N LYS A 56 -11.18 -3.11 6.45
CA LYS A 56 -11.73 -4.42 6.84
C LYS A 56 -12.91 -4.26 7.80
N THR A 57 -12.79 -3.41 8.82
CA THR A 57 -13.88 -3.14 9.77
C THR A 57 -15.10 -2.56 9.06
N LEU A 58 -14.91 -1.53 8.24
CA LEU A 58 -16.00 -0.89 7.49
C LEU A 58 -16.69 -1.85 6.50
N LEU A 59 -15.90 -2.70 5.82
CA LEU A 59 -16.46 -3.71 4.92
C LEU A 59 -17.25 -4.79 5.66
N SER A 60 -17.03 -4.99 6.96
CA SER A 60 -17.78 -5.93 7.79
C SER A 60 -19.12 -5.38 8.28
N GLU A 61 -19.40 -4.10 8.08
CA GLU A 61 -20.65 -3.47 8.46
C GLU A 61 -21.85 -3.99 7.65
N THR A 62 -23.00 -4.04 8.29
CA THR A 62 -24.26 -4.54 7.71
C THR A 62 -25.12 -3.45 7.12
N CYS A 63 -24.92 -2.20 7.52
CA CYS A 63 -25.62 -1.04 6.97
C CYS A 63 -25.36 -0.89 5.47
N PRO A 64 -26.32 -0.36 4.67
CA PRO A 64 -26.09 -0.07 3.28
C PRO A 64 -25.02 1.01 3.10
N TYR A 65 -24.00 0.74 2.29
CA TYR A 65 -22.96 1.68 1.91
C TYR A 65 -22.43 1.41 0.52
N TRP A 66 -21.68 2.38 0.00
CA TRP A 66 -21.05 2.34 -1.31
C TRP A 66 -19.56 2.60 -1.17
N VAL A 67 -18.76 1.95 -1.99
CA VAL A 67 -17.30 2.10 -1.96
C VAL A 67 -16.80 2.52 -3.32
N ILE A 68 -16.12 3.67 -3.39
CA ILE A 68 -15.37 4.09 -4.55
C ILE A 68 -13.91 3.70 -4.34
N LYS A 69 -13.34 3.01 -5.30
CA LYS A 69 -11.91 2.76 -5.40
C LYS A 69 -11.40 3.38 -6.68
N THR A 70 -10.35 4.18 -6.59
CA THR A 70 -9.70 4.80 -7.75
C THR A 70 -8.20 4.96 -7.52
N ASP A 71 -7.44 5.23 -8.57
CA ASP A 71 -6.04 5.65 -8.45
C ASP A 71 -5.78 6.89 -9.32
N ILE A 72 -4.74 7.65 -8.98
CA ILE A 72 -4.34 8.84 -9.74
C ILE A 72 -3.36 8.40 -10.83
N LYS A 73 -3.66 8.77 -12.07
CA LYS A 73 -2.84 8.44 -13.22
C LYS A 73 -1.51 9.20 -13.18
N ARG A 74 -0.37 8.49 -13.32
CA ARG A 74 0.97 9.08 -13.36
C ARG A 74 1.22 10.06 -12.22
N PHE A 75 0.88 9.67 -10.99
CA PHE A 75 0.80 10.54 -9.83
C PHE A 75 2.02 11.45 -9.66
N TYR A 76 3.21 10.88 -9.52
CA TYR A 76 4.43 11.67 -9.28
C TYR A 76 4.80 12.56 -10.47
N GLU A 77 4.60 12.09 -11.69
CA GLU A 77 4.90 12.83 -12.92
C GLU A 77 3.93 13.99 -13.16
N SER A 78 2.73 13.92 -12.56
CA SER A 78 1.70 14.95 -12.71
C SER A 78 1.72 16.03 -11.64
N ILE A 79 2.55 15.89 -10.61
CA ILE A 79 2.72 16.90 -9.55
C ILE A 79 3.60 18.04 -10.05
N ASP A 80 3.07 19.26 -10.05
CA ASP A 80 3.76 20.45 -10.49
C ASP A 80 4.81 20.94 -9.46
N ARG A 81 6.08 20.98 -9.87
CA ARG A 81 7.20 21.44 -9.03
C ARG A 81 7.12 22.92 -8.69
N ASP A 82 6.71 23.74 -9.65
CA ASP A 82 6.67 25.20 -9.46
C ASP A 82 5.59 25.56 -8.46
N ARG A 83 4.45 24.87 -8.49
CA ARG A 83 3.41 25.02 -7.46
C ARG A 83 3.88 24.59 -6.07
N ILE A 84 4.73 23.56 -5.97
CA ILE A 84 5.35 23.18 -4.68
C ILE A 84 6.26 24.30 -4.19
N ILE A 85 7.13 24.84 -5.06
CA ILE A 85 8.04 25.92 -4.72
C ILE A 85 7.26 27.16 -4.30
N SER A 86 6.24 27.55 -5.07
CA SER A 86 5.37 28.71 -4.75
C SER A 86 4.69 28.50 -3.40
N LYS A 87 4.11 27.32 -3.17
CA LYS A 87 3.48 27.02 -1.88
C LYS A 87 4.45 27.18 -0.71
N PHE A 88 5.67 26.65 -0.81
CA PHE A 88 6.65 26.75 0.27
C PHE A 88 7.17 28.19 0.45
N HIS A 89 7.22 28.96 -0.63
CA HIS A 89 7.56 30.36 -0.58
C HIS A 89 6.47 31.17 0.13
N ASP A 90 5.20 30.95 -0.24
CA ASP A 90 4.05 31.64 0.34
C ASP A 90 3.84 31.29 1.82
N ASP A 91 4.05 30.02 2.17
CA ASP A 91 3.98 29.56 3.57
C ASP A 91 5.11 30.18 4.43
N SER A 92 6.24 30.58 3.83
CA SER A 92 7.42 31.20 4.48
C SER A 92 7.97 30.40 5.69
N LEU A 93 7.73 29.11 5.73
CA LEU A 93 8.10 28.25 6.86
C LEU A 93 9.46 27.57 6.69
N LEU A 94 9.95 27.43 5.45
CA LEU A 94 11.24 26.81 5.16
C LEU A 94 12.36 27.85 5.22
N SER A 95 13.50 27.46 5.81
CA SER A 95 14.70 28.30 5.78
C SER A 95 15.18 28.52 4.34
N TYR A 96 15.86 29.63 4.12
CA TYR A 96 16.50 29.98 2.84
C TYR A 96 17.34 28.81 2.28
N HIS A 97 18.15 28.17 3.14
CA HIS A 97 18.98 27.03 2.74
C HIS A 97 18.14 25.84 2.28
N SER A 98 17.05 25.51 2.98
CA SER A 98 16.16 24.42 2.59
C SER A 98 15.47 24.70 1.26
N MET A 99 15.00 25.94 1.05
CA MET A 99 14.42 26.37 -0.22
C MET A 99 15.42 26.31 -1.37
N HIS A 100 16.64 26.79 -1.13
CA HIS A 100 17.71 26.76 -2.12
C HIS A 100 18.08 25.33 -2.51
N LEU A 101 18.20 24.42 -1.54
CA LEU A 101 18.46 23.00 -1.79
C LEU A 101 17.33 22.34 -2.57
N LEU A 102 16.06 22.62 -2.24
CA LEU A 102 14.92 22.08 -2.98
C LEU A 102 14.90 22.55 -4.43
N LYS A 103 15.14 23.87 -4.67
CA LYS A 103 15.29 24.42 -6.02
C LYS A 103 16.44 23.74 -6.78
N LYS A 104 17.59 23.49 -6.14
CA LYS A 104 18.71 22.76 -6.76
C LYS A 104 18.37 21.31 -7.10
N VAL A 105 17.59 20.63 -6.28
CA VAL A 105 17.10 19.27 -6.61
C VAL A 105 16.24 19.31 -7.88
N PHE A 106 15.30 20.25 -7.96
CA PHE A 106 14.38 20.34 -9.08
C PHE A 106 15.01 20.87 -10.38
N SER A 107 16.03 21.70 -10.29
CA SER A 107 16.79 22.21 -11.44
C SER A 107 17.92 21.27 -11.88
N ASN A 108 18.00 20.06 -11.33
CA ASN A 108 19.03 19.10 -11.75
C ASN A 108 18.85 18.72 -13.23
N PRO A 109 19.94 18.72 -14.05
CA PRO A 109 19.85 18.39 -15.48
C PRO A 109 19.19 17.06 -15.79
N THR A 110 19.39 16.04 -14.94
CA THR A 110 18.75 14.72 -15.09
C THR A 110 17.22 14.79 -15.01
N LEU A 111 16.66 15.84 -14.40
CA LEU A 111 15.23 16.08 -14.26
C LEU A 111 14.67 17.06 -15.30
N SER A 112 15.49 17.62 -16.18
CA SER A 112 15.09 18.68 -17.12
C SER A 112 14.00 18.27 -18.10
N GLY A 113 13.98 16.97 -18.48
CA GLY A 113 12.95 16.42 -19.37
C GLY A 113 11.63 16.01 -18.69
N THR A 114 11.46 16.29 -17.38
CA THR A 114 10.28 15.86 -16.62
C THR A 114 9.67 17.04 -15.84
N SER A 115 8.34 17.13 -15.81
CA SER A 115 7.63 18.19 -15.06
C SER A 115 7.33 17.78 -13.61
N GLY A 116 7.25 16.48 -13.34
CA GLY A 116 6.80 15.93 -12.07
C GLY A 116 7.89 15.76 -11.01
N VAL A 117 7.49 15.27 -9.86
CA VAL A 117 8.39 14.98 -8.74
C VAL A 117 9.10 13.63 -8.98
N PRO A 118 10.43 13.54 -8.77
CA PRO A 118 11.21 12.36 -9.14
C PRO A 118 10.85 11.13 -8.31
N ARG A 119 10.49 10.02 -8.96
CA ARG A 119 10.22 8.74 -8.29
C ARG A 119 11.49 8.17 -7.64
N GLY A 120 11.33 7.49 -6.51
CA GLY A 120 12.42 6.80 -5.81
C GLY A 120 13.14 7.63 -4.76
N MET A 121 12.96 8.93 -4.73
CA MET A 121 13.50 9.79 -3.70
C MET A 121 12.52 9.90 -2.52
N ASN A 122 13.02 9.75 -1.28
CA ASN A 122 12.19 9.84 -0.07
C ASN A 122 11.45 11.18 0.06
N ILE A 123 12.08 12.26 -0.39
CA ILE A 123 11.49 13.61 -0.37
C ILE A 123 10.23 13.69 -1.24
N SER A 124 10.16 12.94 -2.32
CA SER A 124 9.02 12.96 -3.26
C SER A 124 7.72 12.52 -2.61
N ALA A 125 7.78 11.51 -1.74
CA ALA A 125 6.62 11.06 -0.98
C ALA A 125 6.10 12.16 -0.04
N THR A 126 7.00 12.85 0.66
CA THR A 126 6.63 13.96 1.56
C THR A 126 6.03 15.14 0.78
N LEU A 127 6.65 15.51 -0.34
CA LEU A 127 6.15 16.60 -1.18
C LEU A 127 4.78 16.29 -1.76
N SER A 128 4.55 15.07 -2.21
CA SER A 128 3.26 14.63 -2.74
C SER A 128 2.16 14.66 -1.68
N GLU A 129 2.45 14.26 -0.43
CA GLU A 129 1.48 14.34 0.66
C GLU A 129 1.08 15.79 0.97
N ILE A 130 2.07 16.70 1.05
CA ILE A 130 1.81 18.13 1.27
C ILE A 130 0.99 18.73 0.12
N TYR A 131 1.30 18.33 -1.12
CA TYR A 131 0.61 18.81 -2.32
C TYR A 131 -0.86 18.40 -2.33
N MET A 132 -1.17 17.18 -1.95
CA MET A 132 -2.52 16.62 -1.97
C MET A 132 -3.43 17.08 -0.81
N ARG A 133 -2.91 17.80 0.19
CA ARG A 133 -3.69 18.17 1.40
C ARG A 133 -4.99 18.92 1.10
N LYS A 134 -5.02 19.78 0.09
CA LYS A 134 -6.24 20.52 -0.28
C LYS A 134 -7.32 19.57 -0.80
N PHE A 135 -6.92 18.63 -1.64
CA PHE A 135 -7.80 17.60 -2.19
C PHE A 135 -8.32 16.66 -1.09
N ASP A 136 -7.43 16.17 -0.22
CA ASP A 136 -7.79 15.31 0.90
C ASP A 136 -8.80 15.97 1.85
N LYS A 137 -8.59 17.27 2.15
CA LYS A 137 -9.53 18.07 2.94
C LYS A 137 -10.87 18.25 2.27
N TRP A 138 -10.87 18.45 0.94
CA TRP A 138 -12.11 18.60 0.18
C TRP A 138 -12.93 17.32 0.23
N ILE A 139 -12.36 16.15 -0.09
CA ILE A 139 -13.11 14.88 -0.09
C ILE A 139 -13.73 14.60 1.28
N ARG A 140 -12.97 14.82 2.37
CA ARG A 140 -13.49 14.59 3.73
C ARG A 140 -14.67 15.48 4.13
N ARG A 141 -14.93 16.53 3.37
CA ARG A 141 -16.05 17.46 3.59
C ARG A 141 -17.21 17.23 2.64
N VAL A 142 -17.08 16.31 1.68
CA VAL A 142 -18.17 15.98 0.75
C VAL A 142 -19.27 15.30 1.53
N GLU A 143 -20.50 15.77 1.33
CA GLU A 143 -21.69 15.22 1.96
C GLU A 143 -21.84 13.72 1.66
N GLY A 144 -22.19 12.94 2.66
CA GLY A 144 -22.36 11.50 2.54
C GLY A 144 -21.06 10.68 2.53
N VAL A 145 -19.89 11.30 2.50
CA VAL A 145 -18.61 10.62 2.68
C VAL A 145 -18.32 10.50 4.17
N TYR A 146 -18.27 9.28 4.70
CA TYR A 146 -17.97 9.05 6.11
C TYR A 146 -16.59 8.44 6.34
N TYR A 147 -15.93 7.91 5.29
CA TYR A 147 -14.56 7.46 5.35
C TYR A 147 -13.83 7.75 4.05
N TYR A 148 -12.62 8.25 4.18
CA TYR A 148 -11.68 8.51 3.08
C TYR A 148 -10.28 8.12 3.50
N ALA A 149 -9.60 7.35 2.68
CA ALA A 149 -8.19 7.08 2.82
C ALA A 149 -7.50 7.13 1.45
N ARG A 150 -6.28 7.68 1.46
CA ARG A 150 -5.36 7.68 0.33
C ARG A 150 -4.02 7.11 0.76
N PHE A 151 -3.46 6.25 -0.07
CA PHE A 151 -2.11 5.75 0.09
C PHE A 151 -1.34 6.02 -1.20
N VAL A 152 -0.61 7.14 -1.23
CA VAL A 152 0.08 7.67 -2.41
C VAL A 152 -0.96 8.03 -3.49
N ASP A 153 -1.10 7.21 -4.53
CA ASP A 153 -2.02 7.31 -5.64
C ASP A 153 -3.32 6.50 -5.46
N ASP A 154 -3.30 5.48 -4.62
CA ASP A 154 -4.46 4.62 -4.35
C ASP A 154 -5.46 5.28 -3.39
N ILE A 155 -6.69 5.46 -3.84
CA ILE A 155 -7.78 6.12 -3.10
C ILE A 155 -8.92 5.13 -2.83
N ILE A 156 -9.46 5.19 -1.61
CA ILE A 156 -10.71 4.51 -1.24
C ILE A 156 -11.64 5.46 -0.47
N ILE A 157 -12.91 5.45 -0.83
CA ILE A 157 -13.94 6.33 -0.26
C ILE A 157 -15.17 5.48 0.08
N PHE A 158 -15.73 5.66 1.27
CA PHE A 158 -17.00 5.07 1.66
C PHE A 158 -18.05 6.15 1.78
N SER A 159 -19.23 5.88 1.23
CA SER A 159 -20.37 6.79 1.22
C SER A 159 -21.66 6.04 1.55
N ASN A 160 -22.60 6.74 2.14
CA ASN A 160 -23.94 6.23 2.44
C ASN A 160 -24.93 6.31 1.27
N SER A 161 -24.57 6.99 0.17
CA SER A 161 -25.47 7.24 -0.96
C SER A 161 -24.80 6.94 -2.31
N LEU A 162 -25.52 6.23 -3.17
CA LEU A 162 -25.10 5.97 -4.55
C LEU A 162 -25.04 7.28 -5.36
N ALA A 163 -26.02 8.15 -5.19
CA ALA A 163 -26.08 9.42 -5.92
C ALA A 163 -24.86 10.29 -5.58
N ASN A 164 -24.48 10.36 -4.31
CA ASN A 164 -23.28 11.09 -3.87
C ASN A 164 -22.00 10.47 -4.44
N CYS A 165 -21.90 9.14 -4.56
CA CYS A 165 -20.77 8.49 -5.20
C CYS A 165 -20.64 8.86 -6.69
N ILE A 166 -21.75 8.86 -7.44
CA ILE A 166 -21.77 9.21 -8.86
C ILE A 166 -21.34 10.66 -9.04
N SER A 167 -21.94 11.58 -8.28
CA SER A 167 -21.59 13.00 -8.30
C SER A 167 -20.11 13.22 -7.92
N LEU A 168 -19.62 12.52 -6.91
CA LEU A 168 -18.24 12.63 -6.47
C LEU A 168 -17.27 12.18 -7.56
N ILE A 169 -17.51 11.01 -8.19
CA ILE A 169 -16.66 10.51 -9.29
C ILE A 169 -16.59 11.51 -10.43
N ALA A 170 -17.72 12.13 -10.81
CA ALA A 170 -17.77 13.14 -11.87
C ALA A 170 -16.93 14.39 -11.53
N ASN A 171 -16.82 14.75 -10.26
CA ASN A 171 -16.11 15.94 -9.81
C ASN A 171 -14.62 15.69 -9.45
N LEU A 172 -14.16 14.44 -9.33
CA LEU A 172 -12.78 14.12 -8.93
C LEU A 172 -11.74 14.72 -9.87
N ASP A 173 -11.93 14.60 -11.19
CA ASP A 173 -10.97 15.10 -12.17
C ASP A 173 -10.88 16.63 -12.14
N SER A 174 -12.01 17.33 -12.03
CA SER A 174 -12.04 18.78 -11.88
C SER A 174 -11.26 19.23 -10.65
N LYS A 175 -11.49 18.58 -9.51
CA LYS A 175 -10.81 18.91 -8.24
C LYS A 175 -9.32 18.57 -8.22
N LEU A 176 -8.91 17.54 -8.91
CA LEU A 176 -7.49 17.24 -9.12
C LEU A 176 -6.83 18.26 -10.05
N SER A 177 -7.54 18.66 -11.13
CA SER A 177 -7.05 19.66 -12.07
C SER A 177 -6.90 21.05 -11.43
N ASP A 178 -7.67 21.38 -10.40
CA ASP A 178 -7.48 22.61 -9.60
C ASP A 178 -6.06 22.64 -8.94
N LEU A 179 -5.47 21.45 -8.67
CA LEU A 179 -4.10 21.34 -8.14
C LEU A 179 -3.06 21.36 -9.26
N ALA A 180 -3.26 20.61 -10.33
CA ALA A 180 -2.44 20.60 -11.53
C ALA A 180 -3.23 20.02 -12.70
N GLU A 181 -3.09 20.61 -13.89
CA GLU A 181 -3.80 20.17 -15.12
C GLU A 181 -3.53 18.70 -15.48
N GLY A 182 -2.35 18.19 -15.12
CA GLY A 182 -1.94 16.80 -15.37
C GLY A 182 -2.50 15.78 -14.38
N LEU A 183 -3.04 16.21 -13.22
CA LEU A 183 -3.60 15.30 -12.23
C LEU A 183 -5.01 14.87 -12.62
N LYS A 184 -5.17 13.58 -12.88
CA LYS A 184 -6.47 12.98 -13.24
C LYS A 184 -6.61 11.60 -12.64
N ILE A 185 -7.84 11.18 -12.36
CA ILE A 185 -8.09 9.80 -11.96
C ILE A 185 -7.85 8.85 -13.14
N ASN A 186 -7.55 7.60 -12.80
CA ASN A 186 -7.46 6.53 -13.77
C ASN A 186 -8.84 5.89 -13.97
N ASN A 187 -9.60 6.36 -14.96
CA ASN A 187 -10.95 5.89 -15.24
C ASN A 187 -11.03 4.37 -15.45
N LEU A 188 -9.97 3.74 -15.98
CA LEU A 188 -9.92 2.28 -16.18
C LEU A 188 -9.82 1.49 -14.86
N LYS A 189 -9.37 2.14 -13.78
CA LYS A 189 -9.23 1.57 -12.44
C LYS A 189 -10.22 2.16 -11.43
N THR A 190 -11.06 3.10 -11.87
CA THR A 190 -12.11 3.65 -11.03
C THR A 190 -13.28 2.69 -11.01
N GLU A 191 -13.58 2.18 -9.83
CA GLU A 191 -14.59 1.16 -9.59
C GLU A 191 -15.48 1.61 -8.44
N LEU A 192 -16.79 1.42 -8.63
CA LEU A 192 -17.81 1.65 -7.60
C LEU A 192 -18.38 0.30 -7.16
N TYR A 193 -18.43 0.05 -5.86
CA TYR A 193 -18.89 -1.19 -5.28
C TYR A 193 -20.12 -1.00 -4.41
N ASP A 194 -21.07 -1.93 -4.53
CA ASP A 194 -22.14 -2.11 -3.56
C ASP A 194 -21.56 -2.76 -2.28
N GLY A 195 -21.71 -2.11 -1.15
CA GLY A 195 -21.16 -2.57 0.13
C GLY A 195 -21.71 -3.90 0.62
N LYS A 196 -22.96 -4.27 0.25
CA LYS A 196 -23.56 -5.53 0.67
C LYS A 196 -22.94 -6.75 -0.02
N THR A 197 -22.59 -6.61 -1.29
CA THR A 197 -22.18 -7.74 -2.14
C THR A 197 -20.74 -7.64 -2.63
N LEU A 198 -20.11 -6.49 -2.48
CA LEU A 198 -18.82 -6.12 -3.07
C LEU A 198 -18.76 -6.37 -4.58
N LYS A 199 -19.92 -6.28 -5.24
CA LYS A 199 -19.98 -6.32 -6.71
C LYS A 199 -19.60 -4.95 -7.23
N ALA A 200 -18.67 -4.91 -8.18
CA ALA A 200 -18.35 -3.68 -8.90
C ALA A 200 -19.51 -3.31 -9.82
N ILE A 201 -19.91 -2.05 -9.76
CA ILE A 201 -20.95 -1.47 -10.59
C ILE A 201 -20.26 -0.63 -11.66
N ASN A 202 -20.46 -0.94 -12.92
CA ASN A 202 -20.00 -0.11 -14.01
C ASN A 202 -21.11 0.83 -14.43
N ILE A 203 -20.88 2.14 -14.31
CA ILE A 203 -21.82 3.18 -14.73
C ILE A 203 -21.46 3.58 -16.16
N GLN A 204 -21.70 2.70 -17.12
CA GLN A 204 -21.70 3.08 -18.53
C GLN A 204 -23.15 3.07 -19.03
N ASN A 205 -23.62 4.23 -19.47
CA ASN A 205 -24.95 4.43 -20.08
C ASN A 205 -26.14 4.00 -19.18
N GLY A 206 -26.07 4.21 -17.86
CA GLY A 206 -27.16 3.90 -16.94
C GLY A 206 -27.41 2.40 -16.70
N LYS A 207 -26.62 1.49 -17.27
CA LYS A 207 -26.72 0.04 -17.04
C LYS A 207 -25.65 -0.42 -16.06
N VAL A 208 -26.10 -1.11 -15.03
CA VAL A 208 -25.23 -1.73 -14.00
C VAL A 208 -24.68 -3.05 -14.56
N LEU A 209 -23.43 -3.06 -14.99
CA LEU A 209 -22.72 -4.27 -15.39
C LEU A 209 -21.83 -4.71 -14.24
N ALA A 210 -22.17 -5.78 -13.55
CA ALA A 210 -21.37 -6.35 -12.48
C ALA A 210 -20.10 -6.99 -13.06
N LYS A 211 -18.94 -6.35 -12.88
CA LYS A 211 -17.65 -6.80 -13.45
C LYS A 211 -16.84 -7.73 -12.53
N SER A 212 -16.94 -7.56 -11.22
CA SER A 212 -16.21 -8.41 -10.26
C SER A 212 -16.97 -8.54 -8.96
N LYS A 213 -16.75 -9.65 -8.24
CA LYS A 213 -17.32 -9.89 -6.90
C LYS A 213 -16.25 -9.71 -5.80
N LYS A 214 -15.15 -9.01 -6.11
CA LYS A 214 -14.04 -8.80 -5.18
C LYS A 214 -13.53 -7.38 -5.28
N LEU A 215 -13.27 -6.76 -4.13
CA LEU A 215 -12.57 -5.49 -4.01
C LEU A 215 -11.09 -5.75 -3.78
N GLU A 216 -10.23 -5.31 -4.68
CA GLU A 216 -8.78 -5.36 -4.48
C GLU A 216 -8.24 -3.98 -4.10
N TYR A 217 -7.65 -3.84 -2.91
CA TYR A 217 -7.08 -2.58 -2.43
C TYR A 217 -5.78 -2.81 -1.67
N LEU A 218 -4.77 -2.01 -1.96
CA LEU A 218 -3.42 -2.06 -1.36
C LEU A 218 -2.84 -3.49 -1.25
N GLY A 219 -3.16 -4.35 -2.21
CA GLY A 219 -2.64 -5.72 -2.28
C GLY A 219 -3.41 -6.77 -1.50
N TYR A 220 -4.53 -6.40 -0.91
CA TYR A 220 -5.51 -7.32 -0.35
C TYR A 220 -6.69 -7.50 -1.31
N SER A 221 -7.36 -8.63 -1.22
CA SER A 221 -8.61 -8.92 -1.91
C SER A 221 -9.69 -9.21 -0.87
N PHE A 222 -10.80 -8.48 -0.94
CA PHE A 222 -11.95 -8.57 -0.05
C PHE A 222 -13.12 -9.16 -0.83
N ILE A 223 -13.76 -10.20 -0.28
CA ILE A 223 -14.87 -10.91 -0.89
C ILE A 223 -15.94 -11.09 0.17
N LYS A 224 -17.20 -10.81 -0.16
CA LYS A 224 -18.35 -11.21 0.66
C LYS A 224 -18.94 -12.47 0.07
N GLU A 225 -18.81 -13.57 0.78
CA GLU A 225 -19.39 -14.87 0.40
C GLU A 225 -20.69 -15.06 1.19
N LYS A 226 -21.75 -15.50 0.50
CA LYS A 226 -22.91 -16.04 1.22
C LYS A 226 -22.45 -17.37 1.82
N GLU A 227 -22.44 -17.48 3.13
CA GLU A 227 -22.22 -18.78 3.76
C GLU A 227 -23.29 -19.77 3.29
N GLN A 228 -22.88 -20.76 2.52
CA GLN A 228 -23.55 -22.05 2.56
C GLN A 228 -23.06 -22.69 3.86
N ILE A 229 -23.94 -22.71 4.87
CA ILE A 229 -23.66 -23.32 6.18
C ILE A 229 -23.53 -24.81 5.99
N ASN A 230 -22.36 -25.25 5.56
CA ASN A 230 -21.86 -26.60 5.80
C ASN A 230 -20.61 -26.43 6.68
N VAL A 231 -20.77 -25.80 7.84
CA VAL A 231 -19.78 -25.87 8.89
C VAL A 231 -20.02 -27.19 9.59
N PRO A 232 -19.12 -28.18 9.50
CA PRO A 232 -19.11 -29.21 10.49
C PRO A 232 -18.80 -28.51 11.81
N VAL A 233 -19.83 -28.29 12.62
CA VAL A 233 -19.67 -27.82 14.00
C VAL A 233 -18.66 -28.79 14.63
N PRO A 234 -17.50 -28.33 15.11
CA PRO A 234 -16.55 -29.21 15.79
C PRO A 234 -17.28 -29.82 16.98
N LYS A 235 -17.57 -31.12 16.91
CA LYS A 235 -18.37 -31.79 17.91
C LYS A 235 -17.73 -31.87 19.30
N THR A 236 -16.43 -31.48 19.41
CA THR A 236 -15.70 -31.48 20.69
C THR A 236 -14.49 -30.53 20.66
N PHE A 237 -14.12 -30.01 21.82
CA PHE A 237 -12.92 -29.17 22.09
C PHE A 237 -11.61 -29.81 21.53
N LYS A 238 -11.49 -31.14 21.58
CA LYS A 238 -10.38 -31.93 21.01
C LYS A 238 -10.15 -31.66 19.52
N ASN A 239 -11.18 -31.35 18.76
CA ASN A 239 -11.07 -31.07 17.32
C ASN A 239 -10.48 -29.68 17.06
N VAL A 240 -10.72 -28.73 17.95
CA VAL A 240 -10.14 -27.38 17.84
C VAL A 240 -8.64 -27.41 18.15
N GLU A 241 -8.22 -28.15 19.18
CA GLU A 241 -6.80 -28.34 19.50
C GLU A 241 -6.05 -29.10 18.41
N LYS A 242 -6.66 -30.16 17.87
CA LYS A 242 -6.12 -30.90 16.74
C LYS A 242 -5.98 -30.02 15.48
N LEU A 243 -6.94 -29.13 15.24
CA LEU A 243 -6.89 -28.16 14.15
C LEU A 243 -5.77 -27.14 14.38
N LYS A 244 -5.62 -26.60 15.60
CA LYS A 244 -4.51 -25.71 15.99
C LYS A 244 -3.17 -26.38 15.76
N TYR A 245 -2.98 -27.60 16.26
CA TYR A 245 -1.76 -28.38 16.09
C TYR A 245 -1.45 -28.64 14.61
N THR A 246 -2.45 -28.99 13.82
CA THR A 246 -2.31 -29.21 12.37
C THR A 246 -1.94 -27.91 11.64
N ILE A 247 -2.52 -26.77 12.04
CA ILE A 247 -2.19 -25.47 11.49
C ILE A 247 -0.73 -25.10 11.84
N GLU A 248 -0.34 -25.22 13.11
CA GLU A 248 1.01 -24.92 13.59
C GLU A 248 2.09 -25.75 12.86
N ASN A 249 1.88 -27.04 12.71
CA ASN A 249 2.83 -27.92 12.02
C ASN A 249 2.83 -27.77 10.49
N LYS A 250 1.65 -27.57 9.89
CA LYS A 250 1.50 -27.50 8.44
C LYS A 250 1.96 -26.18 7.83
N PHE A 251 1.97 -25.13 8.63
CA PHE A 251 2.28 -23.77 8.20
C PHE A 251 3.56 -23.22 8.83
N SER A 252 4.40 -24.06 9.39
CA SER A 252 5.64 -23.66 10.08
C SER A 252 6.56 -22.74 9.27
N THR A 253 6.46 -22.74 7.93
CA THR A 253 7.26 -21.88 7.05
C THR A 253 6.65 -20.49 6.88
N PHE A 254 5.33 -20.38 6.87
CA PHE A 254 4.61 -19.13 6.59
C PHE A 254 3.75 -18.63 7.75
N LEU A 255 3.58 -19.42 8.81
CA LEU A 255 2.90 -19.02 10.03
C LEU A 255 3.91 -18.89 11.19
N PRO A 256 3.84 -17.86 12.04
CA PRO A 256 4.70 -17.76 13.22
C PRO A 256 4.43 -18.92 14.18
N ASP A 257 5.47 -19.37 14.89
CA ASP A 257 5.40 -20.45 15.87
C ASP A 257 4.36 -20.19 16.98
N LYS A 258 4.00 -18.94 17.19
CA LYS A 258 2.87 -18.53 18.02
C LYS A 258 1.99 -17.63 17.19
N ILE A 259 0.75 -18.08 16.93
CA ILE A 259 -0.29 -17.25 16.29
C ILE A 259 -0.98 -16.43 17.40
N PRO A 260 -0.52 -15.21 17.70
CA PRO A 260 -1.08 -14.42 18.83
C PRO A 260 -2.51 -13.93 18.56
N TYR A 261 -3.06 -14.16 17.35
CA TYR A 261 -4.27 -13.49 16.86
C TYR A 261 -5.31 -14.44 16.25
N LEU A 262 -5.11 -15.75 16.29
CA LEU A 262 -6.19 -16.69 16.08
C LEU A 262 -6.84 -17.01 17.44
N GLU A 263 -7.31 -16.00 18.15
CA GLU A 263 -8.51 -16.21 18.93
C GLU A 263 -9.60 -16.51 17.89
N PHE A 264 -9.91 -17.80 17.74
CA PHE A 264 -11.16 -18.22 17.15
C PHE A 264 -12.24 -17.71 18.10
N ASN A 265 -12.62 -16.46 17.99
CA ASN A 265 -13.91 -16.04 18.46
C ASN A 265 -14.91 -16.97 17.82
N ALA A 266 -15.55 -17.79 18.64
CA ALA A 266 -16.60 -18.69 18.22
C ALA A 266 -17.50 -17.87 17.30
N ILE A 267 -17.54 -18.25 16.02
CA ILE A 267 -18.33 -17.56 15.02
C ILE A 267 -19.75 -17.66 15.49
N GLN A 268 -20.25 -16.57 16.05
CA GLN A 268 -21.69 -16.42 16.23
C GLN A 268 -22.29 -16.57 14.84
N SER A 269 -23.13 -17.58 14.69
CA SER A 269 -23.85 -17.88 13.46
C SER A 269 -24.83 -16.76 13.16
N SER A 270 -24.32 -15.67 12.58
CA SER A 270 -25.17 -14.69 11.94
C SER A 270 -25.32 -15.10 10.48
N LYS A 271 -26.53 -15.07 9.96
CA LYS A 271 -26.87 -15.30 8.55
C LYS A 271 -26.28 -14.28 7.60
N ASP A 272 -25.25 -13.54 8.00
CA ASP A 272 -24.66 -12.42 7.30
C ASP A 272 -23.47 -12.87 6.45
N ASN A 273 -23.30 -12.22 5.31
CA ASN A 273 -22.18 -12.45 4.40
C ASN A 273 -20.84 -12.31 5.15
N THR A 274 -20.09 -13.40 5.27
CA THR A 274 -18.77 -13.35 5.89
C THR A 274 -17.76 -12.64 4.97
N LEU A 275 -17.00 -11.72 5.55
CA LEU A 275 -15.94 -11.02 4.85
C LEU A 275 -14.68 -11.88 4.81
N LYS A 276 -14.35 -12.40 3.64
CA LYS A 276 -13.12 -13.12 3.36
C LYS A 276 -12.04 -12.16 2.88
N VAL A 277 -10.90 -12.15 3.53
CA VAL A 277 -9.74 -11.30 3.23
C VAL A 277 -8.56 -12.18 2.86
N THR A 278 -8.03 -12.01 1.66
CA THR A 278 -6.90 -12.77 1.13
C THR A 278 -5.86 -11.85 0.48
N ILE A 279 -4.78 -12.41 -0.07
CA ILE A 279 -3.76 -11.66 -0.80
C ILE A 279 -4.20 -11.52 -2.25
N ALA A 280 -4.14 -10.31 -2.79
CA ALA A 280 -4.48 -10.06 -4.20
C ALA A 280 -3.57 -10.86 -5.15
N GLU A 281 -4.14 -11.45 -6.20
CA GLU A 281 -3.47 -12.38 -7.13
C GLU A 281 -2.15 -11.83 -7.70
N LYS A 282 -2.14 -10.55 -8.10
CA LYS A 282 -0.91 -9.89 -8.61
C LYS A 282 0.21 -9.88 -7.57
N LYS A 283 -0.14 -9.71 -6.29
CA LYS A 283 0.84 -9.72 -5.19
C LYS A 283 1.29 -11.13 -4.89
N LEU A 284 0.38 -12.09 -4.88
CA LEU A 284 0.68 -13.50 -4.71
C LEU A 284 1.67 -14.00 -5.79
N LYS A 285 1.43 -13.66 -7.07
CA LYS A 285 2.36 -13.94 -8.17
C LYS A 285 3.75 -13.34 -7.93
N LYS A 286 3.84 -12.08 -7.47
CA LYS A 286 5.13 -11.45 -7.13
C LYS A 286 5.85 -12.16 -5.99
N ILE A 287 5.15 -12.64 -4.97
CA ILE A 287 5.73 -13.42 -3.87
C ILE A 287 6.31 -14.73 -4.42
N LYS A 288 5.55 -15.47 -5.21
CA LYS A 288 6.00 -16.71 -5.87
C LYS A 288 7.25 -16.47 -6.73
N THR A 289 7.28 -15.40 -7.52
CA THR A 289 8.45 -15.02 -8.34
C THR A 289 9.69 -14.76 -7.47
N ARG A 290 9.54 -14.10 -6.31
CA ARG A 290 10.66 -13.86 -5.38
C ARG A 290 11.20 -15.16 -4.78
N ILE A 291 10.32 -16.11 -4.46
CA ILE A 291 10.71 -17.44 -3.98
C ILE A 291 11.56 -18.15 -5.05
N VAL A 292 11.06 -18.22 -6.28
CA VAL A 292 11.78 -18.86 -7.40
C VAL A 292 13.14 -18.19 -7.63
N LYS A 293 13.19 -16.85 -7.58
CA LYS A 293 14.47 -16.11 -7.74
C LYS A 293 15.46 -16.45 -6.63
N ALA A 294 15.02 -16.52 -5.38
CA ALA A 294 15.90 -16.86 -4.26
C ALA A 294 16.49 -18.28 -4.42
N LEU A 295 15.67 -19.26 -4.86
CA LEU A 295 16.10 -20.63 -5.13
C LEU A 295 17.04 -20.70 -6.34
N PHE A 296 16.75 -19.94 -7.39
CA PHE A 296 17.61 -19.88 -8.60
C PHE A 296 19.00 -19.26 -8.28
N ASP A 297 19.03 -18.17 -7.51
CA ASP A 297 20.29 -17.57 -7.07
C ASP A 297 21.10 -18.58 -6.22
N PHE A 298 20.43 -19.37 -5.39
CA PHE A 298 21.06 -20.44 -4.62
C PHE A 298 21.63 -21.55 -5.53
N SER A 299 20.90 -21.98 -6.55
CA SER A 299 21.37 -23.02 -7.46
C SER A 299 22.66 -22.63 -8.17
N LYS A 300 22.85 -21.32 -8.43
CA LYS A 300 24.08 -20.77 -9.03
C LYS A 300 25.23 -20.64 -8.05
N ASN A 301 24.98 -20.06 -6.89
CA ASN A 301 26.03 -19.60 -5.98
C ASN A 301 26.28 -20.58 -4.82
N LYS A 302 25.39 -21.57 -4.60
CA LYS A 302 25.43 -22.54 -3.50
C LYS A 302 25.56 -21.90 -2.10
N ASP A 303 25.17 -20.62 -1.97
CA ASP A 303 25.19 -19.91 -0.69
C ASP A 303 23.92 -20.21 0.13
N PHE A 304 24.03 -21.22 0.99
CA PHE A 304 22.94 -21.65 1.86
C PHE A 304 22.55 -20.60 2.91
N ILE A 305 23.53 -19.87 3.44
CA ILE A 305 23.30 -18.83 4.46
C ILE A 305 22.46 -17.70 3.85
N LEU A 306 22.79 -17.29 2.63
CA LEU A 306 22.02 -16.26 1.92
C LEU A 306 20.61 -16.74 1.58
N LEU A 307 20.46 -18.00 1.15
CA LEU A 307 19.13 -18.59 0.90
C LEU A 307 18.28 -18.60 2.18
N GLU A 308 18.85 -19.08 3.29
CA GLU A 308 18.15 -19.13 4.58
C GLU A 308 17.70 -17.74 5.02
N LYS A 309 18.57 -16.74 4.96
CA LYS A 309 18.22 -15.35 5.27
C LYS A 309 17.10 -14.81 4.38
N ARG A 310 17.14 -15.09 3.08
CA ARG A 310 16.09 -14.67 2.13
C ARG A 310 14.76 -15.35 2.39
N VAL A 311 14.77 -16.66 2.68
CA VAL A 311 13.54 -17.39 3.05
C VAL A 311 12.98 -16.87 4.36
N LYS A 312 13.79 -16.72 5.40
CA LYS A 312 13.36 -16.13 6.67
C LYS A 312 12.78 -14.72 6.49
N PHE A 313 13.39 -13.90 5.64
CA PHE A 313 12.88 -12.56 5.32
C PHE A 313 11.51 -12.61 4.62
N LEU A 314 11.30 -13.55 3.71
CA LEU A 314 10.03 -13.69 2.98
C LEU A 314 8.93 -14.27 3.86
N THR A 315 9.25 -15.27 4.70
CA THR A 315 8.28 -16.05 5.47
C THR A 315 8.10 -15.57 6.91
N GLY A 316 9.02 -14.78 7.43
CA GLY A 316 9.03 -14.35 8.83
C GLY A 316 8.15 -13.13 9.11
N ASN A 317 8.00 -12.89 10.41
CA ASN A 317 7.47 -11.64 10.96
C ASN A 317 8.41 -11.15 12.04
N TYR A 318 9.61 -10.78 11.66
CA TYR A 318 10.65 -10.37 12.60
C TYR A 318 11.05 -8.91 12.40
N SER A 319 11.56 -8.31 13.46
CA SER A 319 12.11 -6.97 13.43
C SER A 319 13.45 -6.99 12.70
N ILE A 320 13.59 -6.18 11.64
CA ILE A 320 14.86 -5.97 10.94
C ILE A 320 15.74 -5.03 11.76
N ARG A 321 15.13 -4.06 12.43
CA ARG A 321 15.80 -3.08 13.27
C ARG A 321 14.89 -2.75 14.45
N LYS A 322 15.44 -2.89 15.65
CA LYS A 322 14.82 -2.34 16.85
C LYS A 322 15.23 -0.88 16.95
N SER A 323 14.26 0.02 17.06
CA SER A 323 14.54 1.41 17.40
C SER A 323 14.40 1.59 18.91
N GLU A 324 15.26 2.41 19.49
CA GLU A 324 15.15 2.80 20.89
C GLU A 324 13.84 3.51 21.22
N GLU A 325 13.16 4.07 20.21
CA GLU A 325 11.89 4.76 20.30
C GLU A 325 10.66 3.85 20.09
N GLY A 326 10.83 2.54 20.05
CA GLY A 326 9.71 1.58 19.92
C GLY A 326 9.18 1.37 18.50
N ASN A 327 9.70 2.05 17.49
CA ASN A 327 9.32 1.87 16.08
C ASN A 327 10.14 0.77 15.42
N ASP A 328 9.77 -0.47 15.65
CA ASP A 328 10.43 -1.63 15.03
C ASP A 328 10.20 -1.67 13.52
N LEU A 329 11.27 -1.74 12.76
CA LEU A 329 11.20 -2.03 11.33
C LEU A 329 11.00 -3.54 11.15
N ARG A 330 9.80 -3.96 10.83
CA ARG A 330 9.43 -5.36 10.64
C ARG A 330 9.31 -5.72 9.17
N ALA A 331 9.55 -6.98 8.84
CA ALA A 331 9.46 -7.51 7.50
C ALA A 331 8.79 -8.88 7.47
N GLY A 332 8.49 -9.33 6.25
CA GLY A 332 7.93 -10.64 5.99
C GLY A 332 6.46 -10.60 5.59
N ILE A 333 5.98 -11.75 5.15
CA ILE A 333 4.63 -11.88 4.60
C ILE A 333 3.56 -11.61 5.66
N TYR A 334 3.81 -12.00 6.90
CA TYR A 334 2.91 -11.76 8.01
C TYR A 334 2.73 -10.30 8.32
N TYR A 335 3.84 -9.56 8.44
CA TYR A 335 3.79 -8.15 8.71
C TYR A 335 3.02 -7.39 7.62
N ASN A 336 3.21 -7.81 6.36
CA ASN A 336 2.57 -7.16 5.22
C ASN A 336 1.10 -7.55 5.03
N TYR A 337 0.67 -8.69 5.58
CA TYR A 337 -0.67 -9.26 5.35
C TYR A 337 -1.37 -9.74 6.63
N LEU A 338 -1.19 -9.00 7.74
CA LEU A 338 -1.79 -9.30 9.05
C LEU A 338 -3.32 -9.41 9.05
N GLN A 339 -3.99 -8.77 8.12
CA GLN A 339 -5.45 -8.72 8.07
C GLN A 339 -6.07 -9.86 7.24
N VAL A 340 -5.25 -10.73 6.66
CA VAL A 340 -5.72 -11.93 5.96
C VAL A 340 -6.36 -12.88 6.96
N ASN A 341 -7.58 -13.35 6.66
CA ASN A 341 -8.30 -14.35 7.42
C ASN A 341 -8.52 -15.68 6.63
N ASP A 342 -8.25 -15.69 5.33
CA ASP A 342 -8.26 -16.91 4.51
C ASP A 342 -6.88 -17.56 4.52
N LEU A 343 -6.70 -18.53 5.43
CA LEU A 343 -5.41 -19.21 5.62
C LEU A 343 -5.01 -20.10 4.43
N LYS A 344 -5.95 -20.45 3.54
CA LYS A 344 -5.67 -21.27 2.35
C LYS A 344 -4.61 -20.66 1.45
N VAL A 345 -4.50 -19.33 1.42
CA VAL A 345 -3.48 -18.63 0.64
C VAL A 345 -2.06 -18.92 1.13
N PHE A 346 -1.87 -19.08 2.43
CA PHE A 346 -0.58 -19.45 3.00
C PHE A 346 -0.24 -20.92 2.77
N ASP A 347 -1.24 -21.81 2.80
CA ASP A 347 -1.08 -23.21 2.43
C ASP A 347 -0.66 -23.37 0.96
N GLU A 348 -1.28 -22.58 0.07
CA GLU A 348 -0.89 -22.53 -1.34
C GLU A 348 0.57 -22.07 -1.52
N LEU A 349 1.00 -21.04 -0.78
CA LEU A 349 2.38 -20.57 -0.82
C LEU A 349 3.36 -21.61 -0.28
N ASN A 350 3.01 -22.31 0.80
CA ASN A 350 3.82 -23.34 1.40
C ASN A 350 3.99 -24.53 0.45
N SER A 351 2.89 -24.96 -0.16
CA SER A 351 2.89 -26.02 -1.18
C SER A 351 3.70 -25.63 -2.42
N PHE A 352 3.57 -24.37 -2.85
CA PHE A 352 4.38 -23.84 -3.95
C PHE A 352 5.87 -23.82 -3.63
N PHE A 353 6.26 -23.38 -2.42
CA PHE A 353 7.66 -23.35 -1.97
C PHE A 353 8.26 -24.75 -1.97
N ARG A 354 7.57 -25.75 -1.36
CA ARG A 354 8.00 -27.15 -1.34
C ARG A 354 8.19 -27.69 -2.75
N LYS A 355 7.20 -27.53 -3.64
CA LYS A 355 7.29 -27.96 -5.05
C LYS A 355 8.47 -27.30 -5.78
N SER A 356 8.75 -26.03 -5.48
CA SER A 356 9.85 -25.30 -6.12
C SER A 356 11.23 -25.80 -5.70
N ILE A 357 11.39 -26.29 -4.45
CA ILE A 357 12.65 -26.89 -3.98
C ILE A 357 12.96 -28.17 -4.75
N TYR A 358 11.95 -29.03 -4.99
CA TYR A 358 12.11 -30.31 -5.67
C TYR A 358 12.02 -30.21 -7.20
N SER A 359 11.87 -29.02 -7.75
CA SER A 359 11.83 -28.85 -9.19
C SER A 359 13.23 -29.01 -9.79
N LYS A 360 13.33 -29.69 -10.95
CA LYS A 360 14.62 -29.88 -11.70
C LYS A 360 15.34 -28.58 -12.07
N ARG A 361 14.72 -27.41 -11.83
CA ARG A 361 15.34 -26.09 -12.09
C ARG A 361 16.22 -25.61 -10.94
N VAL A 362 16.20 -26.30 -9.81
CA VAL A 362 16.97 -25.95 -8.59
C VAL A 362 18.02 -27.01 -8.25
N SER A 363 17.91 -28.22 -8.83
CA SER A 363 18.87 -29.33 -8.68
C SER A 363 20.12 -29.18 -9.59
#